data_72e00210f304b038f9609c35acd5b904
#
_entry.id   72e00210f304b038f9609c35acd5b904
#
_cell.length_a   1.000
_cell.length_b   1.000
_cell.length_c   1.000
_cell.angle_alpha   90.00
_cell.angle_beta   90.00
_cell.angle_gamma   90.00
#
_symmetry.space_group_name_H-M   'P 1'
#
loop_
_entity.id
_entity.type
_entity.pdbx_description
1 polymer ?
#
loop_
_entity_poly.entity_id
_entity_poly.type
_entity_poly.pdbx_seq_one_letter_code
_entity_poly.pdbx_strand_id
1 'polypeptide(L)'
;LTGVDVEHASRRENIQNTYDRLFSAYDHTVAQILLTGVDVEHASRRENIQNTLTRLLELGALPIINENDTVATDEITSIGDNDTLAAIVTCCIKADLLVLLSDIDGLYTANPHTHPDAKLIPLVEDITPEVMALADGAGSALGTGGMSTKLRAARMVTSSGADMVIANGAHPELLYDIAEGRAAGTRFARSEERRVGKE
;
A
#
# COMPACT_ATOMS: atom_id res chain seq x y z
N LEU A 1 9.04 28.51 7.63
CA LEU A 1 8.48 27.65 6.57
C LEU A 1 9.33 27.86 5.32
N THR A 2 9.99 26.80 4.87
CA THR A 2 10.75 26.82 3.63
C THR A 2 9.80 26.77 2.43
N GLY A 3 10.21 27.25 1.23
CA GLY A 3 9.37 27.21 0.04
C GLY A 3 8.91 25.79 -0.32
N VAL A 4 9.68 24.77 0.06
CA VAL A 4 9.36 23.36 -0.13
C VAL A 4 8.15 22.94 0.72
N ASP A 5 8.06 23.40 1.96
CA ASP A 5 6.94 23.06 2.87
C ASP A 5 5.61 23.64 2.38
N VAL A 6 5.65 24.84 1.78
CA VAL A 6 4.45 25.50 1.21
C VAL A 6 4.00 24.77 -0.07
N GLU A 7 4.93 24.33 -0.92
CA GLU A 7 4.60 23.59 -2.13
C GLU A 7 3.99 22.22 -1.81
N HIS A 8 4.54 21.49 -0.84
CA HIS A 8 3.99 20.21 -0.37
C HIS A 8 2.60 20.38 0.25
N ALA A 9 2.38 21.41 1.08
CA ALA A 9 1.07 21.70 1.66
C ALA A 9 0.03 22.01 0.56
N SER A 10 0.40 22.85 -0.44
CA SER A 10 -0.47 23.18 -1.56
C SER A 10 -0.83 21.96 -2.42
N ARG A 11 0.11 21.05 -2.69
CA ARG A 11 -0.16 19.81 -3.43
C ARG A 11 -1.13 18.91 -2.69
N ARG A 12 -1.06 18.81 -1.35
CA ARG A 12 -1.96 18.00 -0.53
C ARG A 12 -3.38 18.55 -0.50
N GLU A 13 -3.52 19.85 -0.36
CA GLU A 13 -4.82 20.51 -0.45
C GLU A 13 -5.46 20.25 -1.81
N ASN A 14 -4.68 20.28 -2.89
CA ASN A 14 -5.14 19.93 -4.23
C ASN A 14 -5.55 18.47 -4.37
N ILE A 15 -4.82 17.52 -3.76
CA ILE A 15 -5.15 16.09 -3.79
C ILE A 15 -6.46 15.84 -3.05
N GLN A 16 -6.60 16.34 -1.81
CA GLN A 16 -7.84 16.21 -1.03
C GLN A 16 -9.04 16.79 -1.78
N ASN A 17 -8.93 18.01 -2.30
CA ASN A 17 -9.98 18.66 -3.06
C ASN A 17 -10.34 17.89 -4.34
N THR A 18 -9.36 17.25 -4.97
CA THR A 18 -9.58 16.40 -6.15
C THR A 18 -10.38 15.16 -5.80
N TYR A 19 -10.01 14.43 -4.74
CA TYR A 19 -10.75 13.27 -4.28
C TYR A 19 -12.15 13.65 -3.83
N ASP A 20 -12.31 14.71 -3.03
CA ASP A 20 -13.60 15.19 -2.58
C ASP A 20 -14.54 15.48 -3.76
N ARG A 21 -14.06 16.24 -4.75
CA ARG A 21 -14.83 16.55 -5.96
C ARG A 21 -15.23 15.31 -6.77
N LEU A 22 -14.30 14.35 -6.92
CA LEU A 22 -14.54 13.14 -7.71
C LEU A 22 -15.54 12.21 -7.02
N PHE A 23 -15.38 11.99 -5.72
CA PHE A 23 -16.22 11.09 -4.96
C PHE A 23 -17.59 11.68 -4.61
N SER A 24 -17.67 13.00 -4.40
CA SER A 24 -18.96 13.70 -4.20
C SER A 24 -19.89 13.58 -5.41
N ALA A 25 -19.34 13.42 -6.63
CA ALA A 25 -20.15 13.17 -7.83
C ALA A 25 -20.91 11.82 -7.77
N TYR A 26 -20.54 10.92 -6.86
CA TYR A 26 -21.14 9.62 -6.61
C TYR A 26 -21.75 9.51 -5.19
N ASP A 27 -22.00 10.63 -4.54
CA ASP A 27 -22.54 10.71 -3.17
C ASP A 27 -21.65 10.03 -2.11
N HIS A 28 -20.34 9.97 -2.34
CA HIS A 28 -19.36 9.44 -1.38
C HIS A 28 -18.62 10.58 -0.67
N THR A 29 -18.61 10.52 0.64
CA THR A 29 -17.80 11.40 1.48
C THR A 29 -16.38 10.84 1.61
N VAL A 30 -15.37 11.70 1.49
CA VAL A 30 -13.97 11.34 1.76
C VAL A 30 -13.47 11.99 3.04
N ALA A 31 -12.53 11.35 3.72
CA ALA A 31 -11.88 11.87 4.92
C ALA A 31 -10.36 11.76 4.79
N GLN A 32 -9.65 12.88 4.88
CA GLN A 32 -8.18 12.87 4.87
C GLN A 32 -7.63 12.46 6.23
N ILE A 33 -6.70 11.50 6.22
CA ILE A 33 -5.96 11.05 7.40
C ILE A 33 -4.47 11.18 7.09
N LEU A 34 -3.75 11.91 7.94
CA LEU A 34 -2.30 12.08 7.83
C LEU A 34 -1.61 11.42 9.01
N LEU A 35 -0.70 10.50 8.74
CA LEU A 35 0.01 9.69 9.74
C LEU A 35 1.51 10.00 9.72
N THR A 36 2.17 9.76 10.84
CA THR A 36 3.64 9.79 10.97
C THR A 36 4.15 8.42 11.43
N GLY A 37 5.46 8.17 11.29
CA GLY A 37 6.09 6.96 11.82
C GLY A 37 5.82 6.77 13.31
N VAL A 38 5.85 7.85 14.09
CA VAL A 38 5.55 7.82 15.54
C VAL A 38 4.13 7.33 15.83
N ASP A 39 3.16 7.67 14.97
CA ASP A 39 1.77 7.27 15.17
C ASP A 39 1.60 5.76 14.96
N VAL A 40 2.41 5.16 14.08
CA VAL A 40 2.33 3.73 13.78
C VAL A 40 3.24 2.87 14.68
N GLU A 41 4.24 3.44 15.33
CA GLU A 41 5.13 2.72 16.26
C GLU A 41 4.49 2.49 17.64
N HIS A 42 3.75 3.47 18.15
CA HIS A 42 3.15 3.41 19.49
C HIS A 42 1.82 2.65 19.51
N ALA A 43 1.70 1.63 20.35
CA ALA A 43 0.51 0.77 20.45
C ALA A 43 -0.80 1.55 20.70
N SER A 44 -0.78 2.51 21.62
CA SER A 44 -1.96 3.34 21.93
C SER A 44 -2.37 4.25 20.76
N ARG A 45 -1.42 4.74 19.97
CA ARG A 45 -1.70 5.54 18.78
C ARG A 45 -2.24 4.68 17.65
N ARG A 46 -1.70 3.46 17.45
CA ARG A 46 -2.27 2.49 16.50
C ARG A 46 -3.73 2.16 16.82
N GLU A 47 -4.07 1.98 18.08
CA GLU A 47 -5.46 1.75 18.50
C GLU A 47 -6.35 2.96 18.13
N ASN A 48 -5.88 4.19 18.33
CA ASN A 48 -6.60 5.39 17.93
C ASN A 48 -6.78 5.47 16.41
N ILE A 49 -5.74 5.11 15.61
CA ILE A 49 -5.83 5.03 14.15
C ILE A 49 -6.89 4.01 13.76
N GLN A 50 -6.84 2.80 14.34
CA GLN A 50 -7.80 1.75 14.05
C GLN A 50 -9.24 2.20 14.36
N ASN A 51 -9.47 2.77 15.55
CA ASN A 51 -10.78 3.25 15.94
C ASN A 51 -11.29 4.36 15.00
N THR A 52 -10.43 5.30 14.63
CA THR A 52 -10.77 6.40 13.71
C THR A 52 -11.14 5.85 12.33
N LEU A 53 -10.32 4.98 11.75
CA LEU A 53 -10.57 4.41 10.42
C LEU A 53 -11.83 3.54 10.43
N THR A 54 -12.01 2.71 11.45
CA THR A 54 -13.22 1.88 11.59
C THR A 54 -14.45 2.78 11.65
N ARG A 55 -14.40 3.85 12.45
CA ARG A 55 -15.53 4.77 12.59
C ARG A 55 -15.88 5.52 11.31
N LEU A 56 -14.85 5.91 10.53
CA LEU A 56 -15.07 6.55 9.22
C LEU A 56 -15.77 5.58 8.25
N LEU A 57 -15.31 4.33 8.19
CA LEU A 57 -15.91 3.30 7.35
C LEU A 57 -17.37 3.00 7.76
N GLU A 58 -17.65 2.92 9.08
CA GLU A 58 -19.03 2.76 9.61
C GLU A 58 -19.95 3.93 9.21
N LEU A 59 -19.40 5.13 9.10
CA LEU A 59 -20.13 6.32 8.64
C LEU A 59 -20.26 6.42 7.12
N GLY A 60 -19.71 5.45 6.38
CA GLY A 60 -19.71 5.45 4.91
C GLY A 60 -18.72 6.45 4.30
N ALA A 61 -17.79 6.98 5.10
CA ALA A 61 -16.74 7.85 4.60
C ALA A 61 -15.52 7.04 4.14
N LEU A 62 -14.96 7.40 2.98
CA LEU A 62 -13.76 6.78 2.42
C LEU A 62 -12.50 7.47 2.98
N PRO A 63 -11.66 6.78 3.78
CA PRO A 63 -10.42 7.36 4.26
C PRO A 63 -9.39 7.48 3.12
N ILE A 64 -8.85 8.67 2.90
CA ILE A 64 -7.71 8.96 2.02
C ILE A 64 -6.50 9.22 2.91
N ILE A 65 -5.56 8.28 2.91
CA ILE A 65 -4.47 8.25 3.88
C ILE A 65 -3.16 8.62 3.20
N ASN A 66 -2.35 9.45 3.87
CA ASN A 66 -0.99 9.75 3.44
C ASN A 66 -0.09 10.02 4.66
N GLU A 67 1.22 10.08 4.43
CA GLU A 67 2.16 10.52 5.46
C GLU A 67 2.03 12.03 5.73
N ASN A 68 2.24 12.43 6.98
CA ASN A 68 2.27 13.84 7.37
C ASN A 68 3.68 14.40 7.25
N ASP A 69 4.17 14.59 6.00
CA ASP A 69 5.52 15.09 5.73
C ASP A 69 5.80 16.49 6.32
N THR A 70 4.76 17.25 6.69
CA THR A 70 4.95 18.58 7.29
C THR A 70 5.55 18.51 8.70
N VAL A 71 5.35 17.40 9.40
CA VAL A 71 5.86 17.16 10.75
C VAL A 71 6.78 15.94 10.86
N ALA A 72 6.83 15.09 9.83
CA ALA A 72 7.74 13.96 9.71
C ALA A 72 9.05 14.43 9.05
N THR A 73 9.82 15.28 9.76
CA THR A 73 11.03 15.91 9.21
C THR A 73 12.31 15.11 9.44
N ASP A 74 12.28 14.13 10.34
CA ASP A 74 13.43 13.32 10.71
C ASP A 74 13.25 11.89 10.17
N GLU A 75 14.37 11.20 9.83
CA GLU A 75 14.36 9.80 9.39
C GLU A 75 13.67 8.85 10.39
N ILE A 76 13.64 9.21 11.68
CA ILE A 76 13.03 8.45 12.77
C ILE A 76 11.49 8.61 12.76
N THR A 77 10.97 9.71 12.23
CA THR A 77 9.53 10.02 12.22
C THR A 77 8.85 9.72 10.89
N SER A 78 9.63 9.44 9.86
CA SER A 78 9.13 9.11 8.52
C SER A 78 8.80 7.62 8.39
N ILE A 79 7.71 7.32 7.69
CA ILE A 79 7.35 5.96 7.29
C ILE A 79 8.20 5.52 6.08
N GLY A 80 8.62 6.47 5.27
CA GLY A 80 9.61 6.33 4.22
C GLY A 80 9.04 6.05 2.82
N ASP A 81 7.99 5.25 2.70
CA ASP A 81 7.36 4.98 1.40
C ASP A 81 5.87 4.59 1.55
N ASN A 82 5.11 4.80 0.47
CA ASN A 82 3.67 4.55 0.46
C ASN A 82 3.32 3.05 0.48
N ASP A 83 4.20 2.16 0.01
CA ASP A 83 3.98 0.71 0.07
C ASP A 83 3.98 0.26 1.54
N THR A 84 4.95 0.76 2.32
CA THR A 84 5.04 0.52 3.77
C THR A 84 3.85 1.12 4.51
N LEU A 85 3.45 2.36 4.20
CA LEU A 85 2.27 2.99 4.79
C LEU A 85 1.01 2.16 4.52
N ALA A 86 0.80 1.73 3.28
CA ALA A 86 -0.35 0.91 2.90
C ALA A 86 -0.37 -0.43 3.65
N ALA A 87 0.78 -1.09 3.80
CA ALA A 87 0.89 -2.33 4.58
C ALA A 87 0.56 -2.12 6.07
N ILE A 88 1.06 -1.05 6.67
CA ILE A 88 0.77 -0.71 8.07
C ILE A 88 -0.72 -0.47 8.27
N VAL A 89 -1.35 0.33 7.41
CA VAL A 89 -2.79 0.61 7.46
C VAL A 89 -3.60 -0.68 7.32
N THR A 90 -3.25 -1.53 6.35
CA THR A 90 -3.87 -2.85 6.14
C THR A 90 -3.86 -3.69 7.43
N CYS A 91 -2.70 -3.77 8.10
CA CYS A 91 -2.57 -4.49 9.36
C CYS A 91 -3.37 -3.83 10.49
N CYS A 92 -3.39 -2.49 10.57
CA CYS A 92 -4.11 -1.76 11.61
C CYS A 92 -5.62 -1.99 11.54
N ILE A 93 -6.22 -1.94 10.36
CA ILE A 93 -7.67 -2.13 10.19
C ILE A 93 -8.06 -3.61 10.01
N LYS A 94 -7.08 -4.51 10.03
CA LYS A 94 -7.28 -5.95 9.79
C LYS A 94 -8.00 -6.24 8.47
N ALA A 95 -7.62 -5.52 7.41
CA ALA A 95 -8.17 -5.74 6.08
C ALA A 95 -7.82 -7.15 5.58
N ASP A 96 -8.66 -7.70 4.69
CA ASP A 96 -8.46 -9.02 4.10
C ASP A 96 -7.56 -8.98 2.86
N LEU A 97 -7.44 -7.80 2.22
CA LEU A 97 -6.72 -7.60 0.98
C LEU A 97 -6.08 -6.22 0.91
N LEU A 98 -4.81 -6.17 0.47
CA LEU A 98 -4.14 -4.96 0.01
C LEU A 98 -3.91 -5.04 -1.50
N VAL A 99 -4.26 -4.00 -2.24
CA VAL A 99 -3.90 -3.86 -3.65
C VAL A 99 -2.93 -2.70 -3.82
N LEU A 100 -1.72 -2.98 -4.31
CA LEU A 100 -0.76 -1.96 -4.70
C LEU A 100 -0.86 -1.73 -6.22
N LEU A 101 -1.38 -0.57 -6.60
CA LEU A 101 -1.36 -0.10 -7.98
C LEU A 101 -0.02 0.58 -8.26
N SER A 102 0.75 0.02 -9.18
CA SER A 102 2.11 0.44 -9.51
C SER A 102 2.27 0.72 -11.01
N ASP A 103 3.45 1.13 -11.42
CA ASP A 103 3.87 1.30 -12.82
C ASP A 103 4.28 -0.02 -13.50
N ILE A 104 4.21 -1.15 -12.77
CA ILE A 104 4.52 -2.49 -13.26
C ILE A 104 3.33 -3.43 -13.09
N ASP A 105 3.26 -4.48 -13.92
CA ASP A 105 2.13 -5.43 -13.88
C ASP A 105 2.17 -6.35 -12.65
N GLY A 106 3.33 -6.52 -12.01
CA GLY A 106 3.53 -7.39 -10.87
C GLY A 106 4.98 -7.82 -10.70
N LEU A 107 5.21 -8.94 -10.02
CA LEU A 107 6.52 -9.55 -9.84
C LEU A 107 6.87 -10.43 -11.05
N TYR A 108 8.07 -10.24 -11.59
CA TYR A 108 8.58 -11.03 -12.71
C TYR A 108 9.72 -11.95 -12.27
N THR A 109 9.98 -13.01 -13.04
CA THR A 109 11.09 -13.94 -12.80
C THR A 109 12.47 -13.30 -12.98
N ALA A 110 12.54 -12.16 -13.69
CA ALA A 110 13.71 -11.30 -13.86
C ALA A 110 13.23 -9.90 -14.27
N ASN A 111 14.13 -8.92 -14.35
CA ASN A 111 13.77 -7.58 -14.83
C ASN A 111 13.32 -7.61 -16.30
N PRO A 112 12.04 -7.30 -16.61
CA PRO A 112 11.51 -7.38 -17.98
C PRO A 112 12.15 -6.38 -18.95
N HIS A 113 12.75 -5.28 -18.44
CA HIS A 113 13.45 -4.31 -19.29
C HIS A 113 14.80 -4.81 -19.79
N THR A 114 15.44 -5.74 -19.07
CA THR A 114 16.77 -6.27 -19.40
C THR A 114 16.72 -7.73 -19.83
N HIS A 115 15.64 -8.45 -19.52
CA HIS A 115 15.44 -9.86 -19.82
C HIS A 115 14.12 -10.06 -20.57
N PRO A 116 14.14 -10.17 -21.91
CA PRO A 116 12.92 -10.34 -22.70
C PRO A 116 12.13 -11.62 -22.38
N ASP A 117 12.80 -12.63 -21.81
CA ASP A 117 12.19 -13.90 -21.39
C ASP A 117 11.57 -13.87 -20.01
N ALA A 118 11.62 -12.70 -19.30
CA ALA A 118 11.02 -12.54 -17.98
C ALA A 118 9.51 -12.80 -18.05
N LYS A 119 9.02 -13.63 -17.13
CA LYS A 119 7.60 -13.98 -17.04
C LYS A 119 7.00 -13.41 -15.77
N LEU A 120 5.77 -12.90 -15.88
CA LEU A 120 4.98 -12.51 -14.72
C LEU A 120 4.70 -13.73 -13.83
N ILE A 121 4.89 -13.57 -12.53
CA ILE A 121 4.57 -14.58 -11.51
C ILE A 121 3.15 -14.28 -11.02
N PRO A 122 2.14 -15.10 -11.33
CA PRO A 122 0.76 -14.77 -10.98
C PRO A 122 0.45 -14.98 -9.49
N LEU A 123 1.17 -15.91 -8.84
CA LEU A 123 0.96 -16.28 -7.44
C LEU A 123 2.29 -16.52 -6.74
N VAL A 124 2.41 -15.96 -5.54
CA VAL A 124 3.48 -16.22 -4.57
C VAL A 124 2.82 -16.74 -3.30
N GLU A 125 3.00 -18.02 -3.00
CA GLU A 125 2.46 -18.64 -1.78
C GLU A 125 3.32 -18.28 -0.56
N ASP A 126 4.66 -18.30 -0.73
CA ASP A 126 5.62 -17.99 0.31
C ASP A 126 6.65 -16.97 -0.18
N ILE A 127 6.93 -15.96 0.64
CA ILE A 127 7.96 -14.96 0.35
C ILE A 127 9.31 -15.46 0.87
N THR A 128 9.93 -16.34 0.10
CA THR A 128 11.23 -16.95 0.42
C THR A 128 12.39 -15.96 0.14
N PRO A 129 13.62 -16.26 0.63
CA PRO A 129 14.80 -15.47 0.26
C PRO A 129 15.03 -15.38 -1.26
N GLU A 130 14.68 -16.42 -2.01
CA GLU A 130 14.80 -16.45 -3.47
C GLU A 130 13.81 -15.47 -4.11
N VAL A 131 12.57 -15.39 -3.61
CA VAL A 131 11.58 -14.40 -4.05
C VAL A 131 12.05 -12.98 -3.71
N MET A 132 12.63 -12.77 -2.54
CA MET A 132 13.20 -11.47 -2.15
C MET A 132 14.37 -11.07 -3.07
N ALA A 133 15.19 -12.01 -3.50
CA ALA A 133 16.31 -11.76 -4.40
C ALA A 133 15.87 -11.31 -5.82
N LEU A 134 14.65 -11.62 -6.25
CA LEU A 134 14.10 -11.11 -7.51
C LEU A 134 13.97 -9.57 -7.52
N ALA A 135 13.82 -8.95 -6.35
CA ALA A 135 13.76 -7.50 -6.21
C ALA A 135 15.11 -6.83 -6.48
N ASP A 136 16.23 -7.48 -6.14
CA ASP A 136 17.57 -6.91 -6.28
C ASP A 136 18.03 -6.87 -7.75
N GLY A 137 17.49 -7.76 -8.59
CA GLY A 137 17.74 -7.80 -10.04
C GLY A 137 16.92 -6.80 -10.86
N ALA A 138 15.91 -6.18 -10.28
CA ALA A 138 14.96 -5.30 -10.98
C ALA A 138 15.42 -3.84 -11.12
N GLY A 139 16.70 -3.55 -10.87
CA GLY A 139 17.39 -2.32 -11.29
C GLY A 139 16.67 -1.01 -11.00
N SER A 140 16.40 -0.69 -9.73
CA SER A 140 16.04 0.68 -9.36
C SER A 140 17.21 1.39 -8.71
N ALA A 141 18.09 1.96 -9.52
CA ALA A 141 19.21 2.76 -9.03
C ALA A 141 18.81 4.15 -8.48
N LEU A 142 17.50 4.52 -8.56
CA LEU A 142 17.06 5.89 -8.21
C LEU A 142 15.61 6.01 -7.71
N GLY A 143 15.02 5.01 -7.04
CA GLY A 143 13.65 5.16 -6.51
C GLY A 143 13.51 4.60 -5.10
N THR A 144 13.00 5.41 -4.17
CA THR A 144 12.62 5.02 -2.81
C THR A 144 11.41 4.06 -2.74
N GLY A 145 10.85 3.61 -3.88
CA GLY A 145 9.67 2.76 -4.01
C GLY A 145 9.84 1.60 -5.00
N GLY A 146 10.98 0.88 -4.97
CA GLY A 146 11.23 -0.25 -5.87
C GLY A 146 10.50 -1.55 -5.49
N MET A 147 10.76 -2.63 -6.24
CA MET A 147 10.20 -3.96 -5.95
C MET A 147 10.53 -4.43 -4.53
N SER A 148 11.67 -4.04 -3.98
CA SER A 148 12.06 -4.41 -2.61
C SER A 148 11.12 -3.85 -1.54
N THR A 149 10.59 -2.62 -1.70
CA THR A 149 9.59 -2.05 -0.78
C THR A 149 8.27 -2.80 -0.89
N LYS A 150 7.85 -3.15 -2.10
CA LYS A 150 6.64 -3.92 -2.35
C LYS A 150 6.70 -5.34 -1.77
N LEU A 151 7.85 -6.02 -1.88
CA LEU A 151 8.02 -7.35 -1.26
C LEU A 151 8.08 -7.27 0.27
N ARG A 152 8.66 -6.20 0.84
CA ARG A 152 8.59 -5.97 2.30
C ARG A 152 7.15 -5.73 2.76
N ALA A 153 6.39 -4.92 2.04
CA ALA A 153 4.97 -4.70 2.28
C ALA A 153 4.18 -6.01 2.19
N ALA A 154 4.43 -6.82 1.14
CA ALA A 154 3.80 -8.12 0.97
C ALA A 154 4.07 -9.04 2.16
N ARG A 155 5.33 -9.12 2.62
CA ARG A 155 5.70 -9.93 3.78
C ARG A 155 4.98 -9.49 5.06
N MET A 156 4.84 -8.19 5.28
CA MET A 156 4.11 -7.64 6.43
C MET A 156 2.63 -8.03 6.37
N VAL A 157 2.00 -7.81 5.22
CA VAL A 157 0.57 -8.03 5.00
C VAL A 157 0.22 -9.52 5.10
N THR A 158 0.95 -10.39 4.39
CA THR A 158 0.69 -11.84 4.42
C THR A 158 0.91 -12.45 5.79
N SER A 159 1.93 -11.98 6.54
CA SER A 159 2.15 -12.37 7.93
C SER A 159 1.04 -11.89 8.87
N SER A 160 0.30 -10.84 8.54
CA SER A 160 -0.85 -10.38 9.32
C SER A 160 -2.15 -11.15 9.02
N GLY A 161 -2.14 -12.02 8.00
CA GLY A 161 -3.26 -12.85 7.58
C GLY A 161 -4.13 -12.22 6.50
N ALA A 162 -3.61 -11.24 5.75
CA ALA A 162 -4.23 -10.65 4.58
C ALA A 162 -3.52 -11.07 3.30
N ASP A 163 -4.24 -11.10 2.19
CA ASP A 163 -3.65 -11.25 0.87
C ASP A 163 -3.12 -9.89 0.37
N MET A 164 -2.15 -9.91 -0.53
CA MET A 164 -1.72 -8.71 -1.23
C MET A 164 -1.65 -8.95 -2.74
N VAL A 165 -2.00 -7.94 -3.53
CA VAL A 165 -1.87 -7.97 -4.99
C VAL A 165 -1.06 -6.76 -5.45
N ILE A 166 -0.10 -6.98 -6.36
CA ILE A 166 0.55 -5.92 -7.13
C ILE A 166 -0.04 -5.96 -8.54
N ALA A 167 -0.57 -4.83 -9.01
CA ALA A 167 -1.16 -4.70 -10.33
C ALA A 167 -0.78 -3.35 -10.98
N ASN A 168 -0.94 -3.25 -12.31
CA ASN A 168 -0.61 -2.05 -13.05
C ASN A 168 -1.69 -0.97 -12.86
N GLY A 169 -1.28 0.19 -12.29
CA GLY A 169 -2.16 1.32 -12.04
C GLY A 169 -2.62 2.07 -13.30
N ALA A 170 -2.01 1.80 -14.46
CA ALA A 170 -2.51 2.30 -15.74
C ALA A 170 -3.84 1.63 -16.14
N HIS A 171 -4.18 0.50 -15.50
CA HIS A 171 -5.37 -0.30 -15.73
C HIS A 171 -6.21 -0.43 -14.43
N PRO A 172 -6.81 0.67 -13.92
CA PRO A 172 -7.54 0.65 -12.65
C PRO A 172 -8.77 -0.26 -12.68
N GLU A 173 -9.30 -0.62 -13.86
CA GLU A 173 -10.37 -1.60 -14.05
C GLU A 173 -10.01 -2.99 -13.51
N LEU A 174 -8.72 -3.33 -13.37
CA LEU A 174 -8.25 -4.57 -12.75
C LEU A 174 -8.72 -4.72 -11.29
N LEU A 175 -9.07 -3.62 -10.62
CA LEU A 175 -9.64 -3.67 -9.27
C LEU A 175 -10.94 -4.49 -9.22
N TYR A 176 -11.76 -4.47 -10.27
CA TYR A 176 -12.97 -5.31 -10.35
C TYR A 176 -12.61 -6.79 -10.43
N ASP A 177 -11.62 -7.14 -11.27
CA ASP A 177 -11.15 -8.52 -11.41
C ASP A 177 -10.58 -9.05 -10.10
N ILE A 178 -9.75 -8.23 -9.42
CA ILE A 178 -9.16 -8.58 -8.13
C ILE A 178 -10.24 -8.76 -7.06
N ALA A 179 -11.22 -7.87 -6.99
CA ALA A 179 -12.32 -7.94 -6.02
C ALA A 179 -13.20 -9.18 -6.23
N GLU A 180 -13.35 -9.65 -7.47
CA GLU A 180 -14.08 -10.88 -7.82
C GLU A 180 -13.19 -12.14 -7.75
N GLY A 181 -11.94 -12.02 -7.33
CA GLY A 181 -11.01 -13.14 -7.19
C GLY A 181 -10.44 -13.65 -8.51
N ARG A 182 -10.59 -12.91 -9.60
CA ARG A 182 -9.95 -13.22 -10.89
C ARG A 182 -8.46 -12.88 -10.85
N ALA A 183 -7.68 -13.61 -11.62
CA ALA A 183 -6.22 -13.40 -11.70
C ALA A 183 -5.90 -12.05 -12.38
N ALA A 184 -5.21 -11.17 -11.64
CA ALA A 184 -4.68 -9.92 -12.14
C ALA A 184 -3.38 -9.60 -11.40
N GLY A 185 -2.33 -9.26 -12.13
CA GLY A 185 -1.03 -8.96 -11.55
C GLY A 185 -0.37 -10.15 -10.82
N THR A 186 0.29 -9.87 -9.69
CA THR A 186 0.87 -10.87 -8.79
C THR A 186 0.15 -10.87 -7.46
N ARG A 187 -0.44 -12.00 -7.09
CA ARG A 187 -1.02 -12.22 -5.77
C ARG A 187 0.00 -12.86 -4.83
N PHE A 188 0.13 -12.30 -3.64
CA PHE A 188 0.85 -12.86 -2.50
C PHE A 188 -0.18 -13.42 -1.52
N ALA A 189 -0.15 -14.73 -1.32
CA ALA A 189 -1.12 -15.40 -0.46
C ALA A 189 -0.80 -15.16 1.02
N ARG A 190 -1.84 -14.97 1.82
CA ARG A 190 -1.72 -14.94 3.28
C ARG A 190 -1.15 -16.26 3.82
N SER A 191 -0.33 -16.20 4.87
CA SER A 191 0.22 -17.41 5.46
C SER A 191 -0.87 -18.23 6.15
N GLU A 192 -0.85 -19.56 5.92
CA GLU A 192 -1.89 -20.48 6.43
C GLU A 192 -1.89 -20.62 7.96
N GLU A 193 -0.76 -20.37 8.63
CA GLU A 193 -0.65 -20.49 10.09
C GLU A 193 -1.65 -19.62 10.88
N ARG A 194 -2.19 -18.54 10.27
CA ARG A 194 -3.21 -17.69 10.92
C ARG A 194 -4.64 -17.95 10.47
N ARG A 195 -4.86 -18.85 9.54
CA ARG A 195 -6.21 -19.27 9.12
C ARG A 195 -6.97 -19.97 10.24
N VAL A 196 -6.25 -20.65 11.12
CA VAL A 196 -6.80 -21.48 12.22
C VAL A 196 -7.29 -20.65 13.42
N GLY A 197 -7.02 -19.36 13.49
CA GLY A 197 -7.38 -18.50 14.63
C GLY A 197 -8.60 -17.60 14.42
N LYS A 198 -9.31 -17.72 13.29
CA LYS A 198 -10.51 -16.91 12.96
C LYS A 198 -11.82 -17.75 12.89
N GLU A 199 -11.80 -19.01 13.35
CA GLU A 199 -13.00 -19.82 13.58
C GLU A 199 -13.54 -19.68 15.00
#